data_1f571b9c862ac84e7a18b5a047f7eef6
#
_entry.id   1f571b9c862ac84e7a18b5a047f7eef6
#
_cell.length_a   1.000
_cell.length_b   1.000
_cell.length_c   1.000
_cell.angle_alpha   90.00
_cell.angle_beta   90.00
_cell.angle_gamma   90.00
#
_symmetry.space_group_name_H-M   'P 1'
#
loop_
_entity.id
_entity.type
_entity.pdbx_description
1 polymer ?
#
loop_
_entity_poly.entity_id
_entity_poly.type
_entity_poly.pdbx_seq_one_letter_code
_entity_poly.pdbx_strand_id
1 'polypeptide(L)'
;MRQLKLEAARDRLQDALSPIEEGARQLHAAVFEAASTIRASLQKRGALHGSSARKARELSRWFRLMAWQGDDQLEALLRELESLASAPAARRKRDTGSLDQVLNDIVALTYADARALAEPNRMAGLEL
;
A
#
# COMPACT_ATOMS: atom_id res chain seq x y z
N MET A 1 9.24 -27.45 32.98
CA MET A 1 8.81 -28.17 31.77
C MET A 1 7.61 -27.58 31.08
N ARG A 2 6.57 -27.13 31.80
CA ARG A 2 5.41 -26.45 31.19
C ARG A 2 5.79 -25.16 30.43
N GLN A 3 6.70 -24.36 30.98
CA GLN A 3 7.14 -23.12 30.34
C GLN A 3 7.86 -23.36 29.03
N LEU A 4 8.73 -24.39 28.99
CA LEU A 4 9.45 -24.73 27.76
C LEU A 4 8.52 -25.16 26.62
N LYS A 5 7.45 -25.90 26.92
CA LYS A 5 6.45 -26.32 25.95
C LYS A 5 5.62 -25.15 25.44
N LEU A 6 5.27 -24.18 26.31
CA LEU A 6 4.53 -22.98 25.93
C LEU A 6 5.36 -22.03 25.08
N GLU A 7 6.64 -21.88 25.42
CA GLU A 7 7.57 -21.07 24.63
C GLU A 7 7.79 -21.67 23.23
N ALA A 8 7.98 -22.99 23.13
CA ALA A 8 8.12 -23.68 21.86
C ALA A 8 6.86 -23.55 21.00
N ALA A 9 5.67 -23.64 21.60
CA ALA A 9 4.40 -23.47 20.90
C ALA A 9 4.23 -22.02 20.42
N ARG A 10 4.62 -21.03 21.23
CA ARG A 10 4.58 -19.61 20.88
C ARG A 10 5.53 -19.31 19.74
N ASP A 11 6.76 -19.84 19.79
CA ASP A 11 7.76 -19.64 18.73
C ASP A 11 7.29 -20.25 17.42
N ARG A 12 6.69 -21.43 17.44
CA ARG A 12 6.11 -22.06 16.25
C ARG A 12 4.97 -21.22 15.66
N LEU A 13 4.14 -20.65 16.52
CA LEU A 13 3.04 -19.79 16.07
C LEU A 13 3.57 -18.50 15.45
N GLN A 14 4.57 -17.89 16.07
CA GLN A 14 5.23 -16.70 15.51
C GLN A 14 5.90 -17.01 14.16
N ASP A 15 6.61 -18.14 14.05
CA ASP A 15 7.23 -18.56 12.80
C ASP A 15 6.20 -18.79 11.70
N ALA A 16 5.02 -19.31 12.04
CA ALA A 16 3.93 -19.53 11.09
C ALA A 16 3.27 -18.21 10.67
N LEU A 17 3.17 -17.21 11.56
CA LEU A 17 2.54 -15.93 11.28
C LEU A 17 3.48 -14.92 10.63
N SER A 18 4.80 -15.02 10.86
CA SER A 18 5.79 -14.09 10.31
C SER A 18 5.74 -13.93 8.80
N PRO A 19 5.60 -14.99 7.97
CA PRO A 19 5.47 -14.82 6.52
C PRO A 19 4.21 -14.07 6.12
N ILE A 20 3.11 -14.25 6.86
CA ILE A 20 1.84 -13.55 6.60
C ILE A 20 1.99 -12.06 6.91
N GLU A 21 2.59 -11.72 8.07
CA GLU A 21 2.84 -10.33 8.46
C GLU A 21 3.80 -9.64 7.50
N GLU A 22 4.85 -10.33 7.10
CA GLU A 22 5.82 -9.81 6.12
C GLU A 22 5.19 -9.62 4.76
N GLY A 23 4.34 -10.56 4.33
CA GLY A 23 3.58 -10.43 3.08
C GLY A 23 2.67 -9.21 3.10
N ALA A 24 2.00 -8.95 4.22
CA ALA A 24 1.16 -7.76 4.39
C ALA A 24 1.98 -6.47 4.32
N ARG A 25 3.16 -6.43 4.95
CA ARG A 25 4.06 -5.27 4.88
C ARG A 25 4.57 -5.03 3.48
N GLN A 26 4.94 -6.08 2.77
CA GLN A 26 5.39 -6.00 1.37
C GLN A 26 4.28 -5.47 0.47
N LEU A 27 3.03 -5.91 0.71
CA LEU A 27 1.86 -5.43 -0.01
C LEU A 27 1.66 -3.93 0.23
N HIS A 28 1.73 -3.49 1.49
CA HIS A 28 1.65 -2.07 1.86
C HIS A 28 2.78 -1.24 1.23
N ALA A 29 4.01 -1.76 1.24
CA ALA A 29 5.14 -1.10 0.62
C ALA A 29 4.95 -0.92 -0.89
N ALA A 30 4.44 -1.94 -1.57
CA ALA A 30 4.14 -1.87 -2.99
C ALA A 30 3.05 -0.85 -3.31
N VAL A 31 1.99 -0.80 -2.49
CA VAL A 31 0.93 0.21 -2.60
C VAL A 31 1.49 1.61 -2.35
N PHE A 32 2.35 1.77 -1.35
CA PHE A 32 3.01 3.05 -1.06
C PHE A 32 3.79 3.57 -2.27
N GLU A 33 4.62 2.73 -2.87
CA GLU A 33 5.42 3.12 -4.05
C GLU A 33 4.54 3.49 -5.23
N ALA A 34 3.54 2.67 -5.53
CA ALA A 34 2.63 2.93 -6.65
C ALA A 34 1.81 4.22 -6.43
N ALA A 35 1.24 4.40 -5.24
CA ALA A 35 0.46 5.59 -4.91
C ALA A 35 1.32 6.85 -4.92
N SER A 36 2.56 6.77 -4.41
CA SER A 36 3.51 7.89 -4.44
C SER A 36 3.85 8.31 -5.87
N THR A 37 4.07 7.34 -6.76
CA THR A 37 4.37 7.59 -8.17
C THR A 37 3.18 8.23 -8.89
N ILE A 38 1.98 7.72 -8.65
CA ILE A 38 0.73 8.27 -9.23
C ILE A 38 0.52 9.70 -8.73
N ARG A 39 0.71 9.93 -7.43
CA ARG A 39 0.55 11.27 -6.84
C ARG A 39 1.55 12.27 -7.39
N ALA A 40 2.82 11.86 -7.55
CA ALA A 40 3.85 12.70 -8.15
C ALA A 40 3.49 13.09 -9.59
N SER A 41 2.97 12.16 -10.37
CA SER A 41 2.48 12.42 -11.73
C SER A 41 1.30 13.40 -11.72
N LEU A 42 0.36 13.22 -10.79
CA LEU A 42 -0.79 14.12 -10.64
C LEU A 42 -0.34 15.54 -10.32
N GLN A 43 0.59 15.71 -9.37
CA GLN A 43 1.10 17.02 -8.97
C GLN A 43 1.89 17.69 -10.09
N LYS A 44 2.70 16.93 -10.81
CA LYS A 44 3.51 17.44 -11.91
C LYS A 44 2.67 17.91 -13.10
N ARG A 45 1.61 17.17 -13.44
CA ARG A 45 0.78 17.42 -14.63
C ARG A 45 -0.51 18.21 -14.34
N GLY A 46 -0.86 18.38 -13.06
CA GLY A 46 -2.08 19.07 -12.63
C GLY A 46 -3.37 18.30 -12.88
N ALA A 47 -3.29 17.07 -13.36
CA ALA A 47 -4.44 16.18 -13.57
C ALA A 47 -3.97 14.74 -13.71
N LEU A 48 -4.89 13.80 -13.49
CA LEU A 48 -4.61 12.38 -13.68
C LEU A 48 -4.88 12.01 -15.13
N HIS A 49 -3.80 11.88 -15.92
CA HIS A 49 -3.87 11.52 -17.33
C HIS A 49 -4.15 10.02 -17.51
N GLY A 50 -4.49 9.62 -18.76
CA GLY A 50 -4.99 8.29 -19.07
C GLY A 50 -4.12 7.14 -18.56
N SER A 51 -2.79 7.21 -18.73
CA SER A 51 -1.87 6.16 -18.24
C SER A 51 -1.82 6.09 -16.70
N SER A 52 -1.81 7.24 -16.03
CA SER A 52 -1.83 7.30 -14.56
C SER A 52 -3.18 6.89 -14.00
N ALA A 53 -4.28 7.26 -14.66
CA ALA A 53 -5.62 6.82 -14.29
C ALA A 53 -5.75 5.30 -14.40
N ARG A 54 -5.20 4.71 -15.46
CA ARG A 54 -5.16 3.25 -15.63
C ARG A 54 -4.38 2.59 -14.49
N LYS A 55 -3.20 3.11 -14.16
CA LYS A 55 -2.38 2.60 -13.05
C LYS A 55 -3.13 2.66 -11.73
N ALA A 56 -3.86 3.74 -11.46
CA ALA A 56 -4.66 3.89 -10.25
C ALA A 56 -5.76 2.81 -10.17
N ARG A 57 -6.46 2.56 -11.27
CA ARG A 57 -7.49 1.51 -11.34
C ARG A 57 -6.88 0.11 -11.16
N GLU A 58 -5.76 -0.15 -11.83
CA GLU A 58 -5.04 -1.42 -11.73
C GLU A 58 -4.52 -1.67 -10.33
N LEU A 59 -4.02 -0.65 -9.65
CA LEU A 59 -3.55 -0.74 -8.27
C LEU A 59 -4.66 -1.22 -7.34
N SER A 60 -5.85 -0.65 -7.43
CA SER A 60 -6.99 -1.06 -6.62
C SER A 60 -7.39 -2.51 -6.89
N ARG A 61 -7.46 -2.90 -8.16
CA ARG A 61 -7.79 -4.28 -8.55
C ARG A 61 -6.76 -5.28 -8.10
N TRP A 62 -5.48 -4.95 -8.29
CA TRP A 62 -4.36 -5.78 -7.85
C TRP A 62 -4.39 -5.98 -6.34
N PHE A 63 -4.58 -4.91 -5.58
CA PHE A 63 -4.67 -5.00 -4.12
C PHE A 63 -5.80 -5.94 -3.67
N ARG A 64 -6.98 -5.84 -4.28
CA ARG A 64 -8.11 -6.72 -3.93
C ARG A 64 -7.83 -8.18 -4.21
N LEU A 65 -7.02 -8.50 -5.22
CA LEU A 65 -6.60 -9.86 -5.51
C LEU A 65 -5.57 -10.39 -4.52
N MET A 66 -4.71 -9.52 -4.02
CA MET A 66 -3.57 -9.91 -3.17
C MET A 66 -3.82 -9.72 -1.69
N ALA A 67 -4.81 -8.91 -1.31
CA ALA A 67 -5.03 -8.52 0.08
C ALA A 67 -5.60 -9.65 0.91
N TRP A 68 -5.10 -9.75 2.13
CA TRP A 68 -5.64 -10.61 3.17
C TRP A 68 -6.74 -9.87 3.91
N GLN A 69 -7.55 -10.59 4.69
CA GLN A 69 -8.59 -9.99 5.50
C GLN A 69 -8.00 -9.00 6.52
N GLY A 70 -8.70 -7.90 6.76
CA GLY A 70 -8.34 -6.92 7.80
C GLY A 70 -7.82 -5.58 7.30
N ASP A 71 -7.65 -5.40 5.98
CA ASP A 71 -7.20 -4.14 5.39
C ASP A 71 -8.36 -3.27 4.89
N ASP A 72 -9.45 -3.21 5.65
CA ASP A 72 -10.69 -2.53 5.24
C ASP A 72 -10.48 -1.04 4.97
N GLN A 73 -9.66 -0.37 5.77
CA GLN A 73 -9.38 1.05 5.61
C GLN A 73 -8.63 1.33 4.31
N LEU A 74 -7.60 0.56 4.02
CA LEU A 74 -6.83 0.69 2.78
C LEU A 74 -7.68 0.30 1.57
N GLU A 75 -8.47 -0.76 1.67
CA GLU A 75 -9.38 -1.18 0.60
C GLU A 75 -10.39 -0.07 0.27
N ALA A 76 -10.96 0.57 1.29
CA ALA A 76 -11.92 1.67 1.10
C ALA A 76 -11.27 2.85 0.37
N LEU A 77 -10.04 3.22 0.74
CA LEU A 77 -9.29 4.29 0.07
C LEU A 77 -8.98 3.94 -1.38
N LEU A 78 -8.58 2.70 -1.65
CA LEU A 78 -8.27 2.25 -3.01
C LEU A 78 -9.52 2.17 -3.89
N ARG A 79 -10.68 1.80 -3.33
CA ARG A 79 -11.95 1.83 -4.04
C ARG A 79 -12.37 3.26 -4.40
N GLU A 80 -12.16 4.20 -3.49
CA GLU A 80 -12.41 5.62 -3.76
C GLU A 80 -11.49 6.12 -4.89
N LEU A 81 -10.21 5.77 -4.84
CA LEU A 81 -9.26 6.09 -5.90
C LEU A 81 -9.70 5.51 -7.25
N GLU A 82 -10.11 4.25 -7.28
CA GLU A 82 -10.58 3.59 -8.49
C GLU A 82 -11.81 4.30 -9.07
N SER A 83 -12.76 4.67 -8.22
CA SER A 83 -13.96 5.40 -8.62
C SER A 83 -13.61 6.75 -9.26
N LEU A 84 -12.74 7.52 -8.61
CA LEU A 84 -12.30 8.83 -9.13
C LEU A 84 -11.52 8.68 -10.43
N ALA A 85 -10.65 7.67 -10.52
CA ALA A 85 -9.82 7.41 -11.70
C ALA A 85 -10.62 6.85 -12.87
N SER A 86 -11.80 6.29 -12.63
CA SER A 86 -12.69 5.75 -13.66
C SER A 86 -13.58 6.80 -14.31
N ALA A 87 -13.61 8.01 -13.77
CA ALA A 87 -14.38 9.11 -14.32
C ALA A 87 -13.78 9.59 -15.65
N PRO A 88 -14.57 10.24 -16.54
CA PRO A 88 -14.06 10.85 -17.75
C PRO A 88 -12.99 11.91 -17.47
N ALA A 89 -12.10 12.14 -18.43
CA ALA A 89 -10.94 13.03 -18.27
C ALA A 89 -11.31 14.43 -17.76
N ALA A 90 -12.40 15.01 -18.26
CA ALA A 90 -12.85 16.33 -17.81
C ALA A 90 -13.25 16.35 -16.34
N ARG A 91 -13.89 15.28 -15.87
CA ARG A 91 -14.28 15.14 -14.46
C ARG A 91 -13.06 14.88 -13.57
N ARG A 92 -12.13 14.04 -14.02
CA ARG A 92 -10.87 13.80 -13.30
C ARG A 92 -10.09 15.10 -13.09
N LYS A 93 -10.08 15.98 -14.08
CA LYS A 93 -9.44 17.29 -13.97
C LYS A 93 -10.09 18.17 -12.91
N ARG A 94 -11.42 18.14 -12.79
CA ARG A 94 -12.13 18.85 -11.72
C ARG A 94 -11.93 18.25 -10.35
N ASP A 95 -11.75 16.93 -10.29
CA ASP A 95 -11.59 16.17 -9.05
C ASP A 95 -10.12 16.01 -8.62
N THR A 96 -9.20 16.81 -9.18
CA THR A 96 -7.76 16.74 -8.87
C THR A 96 -7.49 16.84 -7.38
N GLY A 97 -8.18 17.75 -6.67
CA GLY A 97 -8.04 17.89 -5.22
C GLY A 97 -8.45 16.64 -4.45
N SER A 98 -9.56 16.01 -4.85
CA SER A 98 -10.04 14.76 -4.25
C SER A 98 -9.10 13.60 -4.54
N LEU A 99 -8.56 13.52 -5.76
CA LEU A 99 -7.55 12.53 -6.15
C LEU A 99 -6.27 12.69 -5.33
N ASP A 100 -5.76 13.91 -5.19
CA ASP A 100 -4.56 14.17 -4.39
C ASP A 100 -4.78 13.80 -2.93
N GLN A 101 -5.95 14.12 -2.37
CA GLN A 101 -6.27 13.80 -0.97
C GLN A 101 -6.33 12.30 -0.73
N VAL A 102 -7.01 11.54 -1.59
CA VAL A 102 -7.11 10.08 -1.42
C VAL A 102 -5.75 9.42 -1.59
N LEU A 103 -4.94 9.88 -2.54
CA LEU A 103 -3.57 9.38 -2.73
C LEU A 103 -2.70 9.70 -1.52
N ASN A 104 -2.81 10.90 -0.97
CA ASN A 104 -2.11 11.27 0.25
C ASN A 104 -2.51 10.37 1.43
N ASP A 105 -3.78 10.07 1.58
CA ASP A 105 -4.27 9.20 2.65
C ASP A 105 -3.73 7.77 2.50
N ILE A 106 -3.68 7.26 1.27
CA ILE A 106 -3.10 5.95 0.96
C ILE A 106 -1.60 5.93 1.31
N VAL A 107 -0.87 6.94 0.89
CA VAL A 107 0.57 7.08 1.17
C VAL A 107 0.80 7.14 2.68
N ALA A 108 0.04 7.95 3.41
CA ALA A 108 0.16 8.07 4.85
C ALA A 108 -0.12 6.75 5.58
N LEU A 109 -1.15 6.02 5.15
CA LEU A 109 -1.53 4.76 5.77
C LEU A 109 -0.48 3.67 5.55
N THR A 110 0.18 3.65 4.39
CA THR A 110 1.15 2.61 4.02
C THR A 110 2.60 2.99 4.32
N TYR A 111 2.86 4.22 4.70
CA TYR A 111 4.22 4.75 4.93
C TYR A 111 5.00 3.98 5.98
N ALA A 112 4.38 3.67 7.12
CA ALA A 112 5.06 3.01 8.23
C ALA A 112 5.62 1.63 7.83
N ASP A 113 4.84 0.84 7.10
CA ASP A 113 5.28 -0.48 6.63
C ASP A 113 6.34 -0.38 5.54
N ALA A 114 6.21 0.58 4.63
CA ALA A 114 7.21 0.84 3.61
C ALA A 114 8.56 1.20 4.23
N ARG A 115 8.53 2.07 5.25
CA ARG A 115 9.72 2.47 5.99
C ARG A 115 10.33 1.30 6.77
N ALA A 116 9.51 0.49 7.42
CA ALA A 116 9.97 -0.67 8.19
C ALA A 116 10.71 -1.68 7.31
N LEU A 117 10.28 -1.87 6.05
CA LEU A 117 10.98 -2.73 5.09
C LEU A 117 12.29 -2.12 4.58
N ALA A 118 12.35 -0.80 4.43
CA ALA A 118 13.54 -0.11 3.94
C ALA A 118 14.67 -0.08 4.97
N GLU A 119 14.35 0.14 6.25
CA GLU A 119 15.35 0.27 7.32
C GLU A 119 16.20 -0.99 7.55
N PRO A 120 15.64 -2.20 7.68
CA PRO A 120 16.45 -3.41 7.83
C PRO A 120 17.40 -3.63 6.67
N ASN A 121 17.00 -3.33 5.44
CA ASN A 121 17.85 -3.45 4.26
C ASN A 121 19.01 -2.46 4.30
N ARG A 122 18.79 -1.25 4.80
CA ARG A 122 19.86 -0.26 5.01
C ARG A 122 20.85 -0.71 6.07
N MET A 123 20.36 -1.26 7.17
CA MET A 123 21.23 -1.77 8.24
C MET A 123 22.04 -2.97 7.78
N ALA A 124 21.43 -3.89 7.06
CA ALA A 124 22.13 -5.03 6.48
C ALA A 124 23.22 -4.58 5.48
N GLY A 125 22.95 -3.56 4.69
CA GLY A 125 23.90 -2.97 3.76
C GLY A 125 25.06 -2.27 4.45
N LEU A 126 24.84 -1.71 5.64
CA LEU A 126 25.87 -1.02 6.43
C LEU A 126 26.79 -1.99 7.19
N GLU A 127 26.30 -3.16 7.55
CA GLU A 127 27.08 -4.19 8.24
C GLU A 127 27.98 -4.99 7.29
N LEU A 128 27.72 -4.91 6.02
CA LEU A 128 28.52 -5.58 4.98
C LEU A 128 29.66 -4.68 4.51
#